data_b2841912d8b7c15b759f154cb7b82f0d
#
_entry.id   b2841912d8b7c15b759f154cb7b82f0d
#
_cell.length_a   1.000
_cell.length_b   1.000
_cell.length_c   1.000
_cell.angle_alpha   90.00
_cell.angle_beta   90.00
_cell.angle_gamma   90.00
#
_symmetry.space_group_name_H-M   'P 1'
#
loop_
_entity.id
_entity.type
_entity.pdbx_description
1 polymer ?
#
loop_
_entity_poly.entity_id
_entity_poly.type
_entity_poly.pdbx_seq_one_letter_code
_entity_poly.pdbx_strand_id
1 'polypeptide(L)'
;MANNKSSKKRIEVAERNRLRNRTYKSALRTLMKRCIAACSSYGDQPGDAAKEVVQTSMNAAFSKIDKAVKVGALHRNTGAHQKARLSAAVKQAIEPAAQA
;
A
#
# COMPACT_ATOMS: atom_id res chain seq x y z
N MET A 1 40.24 -9.49 0.08
CA MET A 1 39.54 -10.68 0.57
C MET A 1 38.10 -10.39 0.89
N ALA A 2 37.22 -10.97 0.12
CA ALA A 2 35.79 -10.76 0.28
C ALA A 2 35.22 -11.36 1.56
N ASN A 3 35.99 -12.21 2.24
CA ASN A 3 35.48 -12.95 3.41
C ASN A 3 35.76 -12.29 4.74
N ASN A 4 36.06 -10.99 4.74
CA ASN A 4 36.23 -10.30 6.00
C ASN A 4 34.90 -10.06 6.69
N LYS A 5 34.93 -9.65 7.95
CA LYS A 5 33.72 -9.42 8.75
C LYS A 5 32.81 -8.36 8.14
N SER A 6 33.38 -7.33 7.50
CA SER A 6 32.60 -6.28 6.83
C SER A 6 31.77 -6.81 5.69
N SER A 7 32.36 -7.69 4.84
CA SER A 7 31.64 -8.29 3.72
C SER A 7 30.50 -9.18 4.20
N LYS A 8 30.74 -9.98 5.22
CA LYS A 8 29.70 -10.84 5.80
C LYS A 8 28.57 -10.02 6.36
N LYS A 9 28.88 -8.92 7.04
CA LYS A 9 27.86 -8.03 7.59
C LYS A 9 27.01 -7.38 6.50
N ARG A 10 27.63 -6.95 5.41
CA ARG A 10 26.89 -6.39 4.28
C ARG A 10 25.91 -7.38 3.69
N ILE A 11 26.34 -8.63 3.55
CA ILE A 11 25.47 -9.70 3.02
C ILE A 11 24.27 -9.92 3.95
N GLU A 12 24.50 -9.97 5.26
CA GLU A 12 23.45 -10.14 6.25
C GLU A 12 22.45 -8.99 6.21
N VAL A 13 22.94 -7.75 6.14
CA VAL A 13 22.09 -6.56 6.09
C VAL A 13 21.28 -6.53 4.81
N ALA A 14 21.93 -6.85 3.67
CA ALA A 14 21.24 -6.89 2.38
C ALA A 14 20.10 -7.92 2.37
N GLU A 15 20.37 -9.12 2.93
CA GLU A 15 19.37 -10.18 3.01
C GLU A 15 18.19 -9.79 3.90
N ARG A 16 18.48 -9.21 5.05
CA ARG A 16 17.45 -8.73 5.98
C ARG A 16 16.57 -7.66 5.34
N ASN A 17 17.19 -6.72 4.61
CA ASN A 17 16.47 -5.66 3.93
C ASN A 17 15.61 -6.22 2.79
N ARG A 18 16.13 -7.19 2.05
CA ARG A 18 15.39 -7.85 0.99
C ARG A 18 14.12 -8.52 1.54
N LEU A 19 14.24 -9.25 2.63
CA LEU A 19 13.11 -9.92 3.28
C LEU A 19 12.10 -8.92 3.81
N ARG A 20 12.57 -7.84 4.45
CA ARG A 20 11.70 -6.78 4.94
C ARG A 20 10.93 -6.12 3.79
N ASN A 21 11.64 -5.79 2.70
CA ASN A 21 11.02 -5.13 1.54
C ASN A 21 9.96 -6.03 0.90
N ARG A 22 10.26 -7.32 0.80
CA ARG A 22 9.31 -8.29 0.28
C ARG A 22 8.06 -8.37 1.14
N THR A 23 8.23 -8.37 2.46
CA THR A 23 7.11 -8.39 3.41
C THR A 23 6.23 -7.15 3.25
N TYR A 24 6.84 -5.96 3.16
CA TYR A 24 6.08 -4.74 2.94
C TYR A 24 5.32 -4.76 1.62
N LYS A 25 5.95 -5.17 0.54
CA LYS A 25 5.32 -5.22 -0.78
C LYS A 25 4.15 -6.20 -0.80
N SER A 26 4.30 -7.34 -0.16
CA SER A 26 3.23 -8.33 -0.06
C SER A 26 2.05 -7.79 0.75
N ALA A 27 2.31 -7.17 1.89
CA ALA A 27 1.28 -6.56 2.72
C ALA A 27 0.54 -5.44 1.97
N LEU A 28 1.27 -4.60 1.25
CA LEU A 28 0.68 -3.54 0.44
C LEU A 28 -0.25 -4.07 -0.63
N ARG A 29 0.19 -5.12 -1.33
CA ARG A 29 -0.64 -5.74 -2.36
C ARG A 29 -1.97 -6.21 -1.77
N THR A 30 -1.93 -6.84 -0.61
CA THR A 30 -3.12 -7.31 0.09
C THR A 30 -4.03 -6.16 0.48
N LEU A 31 -3.47 -5.10 1.07
CA LEU A 31 -4.26 -3.94 1.52
C LEU A 31 -4.86 -3.18 0.35
N MET A 32 -4.13 -3.03 -0.75
CA MET A 32 -4.63 -2.38 -1.95
C MET A 32 -5.79 -3.17 -2.56
N LYS A 33 -5.67 -4.49 -2.63
CA LYS A 33 -6.74 -5.36 -3.11
C LYS A 33 -7.99 -5.25 -2.24
N ARG A 34 -7.82 -5.19 -0.93
CA ARG A 34 -8.94 -5.02 0.00
C ARG A 34 -9.65 -3.69 -0.22
N CYS A 35 -8.90 -2.64 -0.46
CA CYS A 35 -9.47 -1.32 -0.73
C CYS A 35 -10.29 -1.35 -2.03
N ILE A 36 -9.75 -1.93 -3.09
CA ILE A 36 -10.44 -2.05 -4.38
C ILE A 36 -11.70 -2.90 -4.23
N ALA A 37 -11.62 -4.02 -3.49
CA ALA A 37 -12.77 -4.87 -3.23
C ALA A 37 -13.85 -4.13 -2.45
N ALA A 38 -13.46 -3.31 -1.47
CA ALA A 38 -14.41 -2.49 -0.72
C ALA A 38 -15.10 -1.47 -1.62
N CYS A 39 -14.37 -0.88 -2.57
CA CYS A 39 -14.95 0.03 -3.56
C CYS A 39 -15.97 -0.67 -4.42
N SER A 40 -15.68 -1.89 -4.86
CA SER A 40 -16.60 -2.69 -5.67
C SER A 40 -17.86 -3.03 -4.88
N SER A 41 -17.70 -3.45 -3.62
CA SER A 41 -18.84 -3.77 -2.75
C SER A 41 -19.71 -2.53 -2.51
N TYR A 42 -19.12 -1.37 -2.35
CA TYR A 42 -19.84 -0.12 -2.20
C TYR A 42 -20.67 0.18 -3.45
N GLY A 43 -20.12 -0.08 -4.63
CA GLY A 43 -20.84 0.11 -5.89
C GLY A 43 -22.08 -0.77 -5.99
N ASP A 44 -21.99 -2.00 -5.48
CA ASP A 44 -23.12 -2.95 -5.51
C ASP A 44 -24.18 -2.61 -4.46
N GLN A 45 -23.75 -2.27 -3.26
CA GLN A 45 -24.63 -1.97 -2.13
C GLN A 45 -24.15 -0.72 -1.41
N PRO A 46 -24.43 0.48 -1.93
CA PRO A 46 -24.02 1.72 -1.28
C PRO A 46 -24.69 1.90 0.08
N GLY A 47 -24.01 2.57 0.98
CA GLY A 47 -24.53 2.86 2.30
C GLY A 47 -23.43 3.37 3.20
N ASP A 48 -23.80 3.90 4.36
CA ASP A 48 -22.83 4.48 5.29
C ASP A 48 -21.84 3.44 5.80
N ALA A 49 -22.31 2.24 6.10
CA ALA A 49 -21.43 1.17 6.57
C ALA A 49 -20.42 0.77 5.49
N ALA A 50 -20.86 0.65 4.23
CA ALA A 50 -19.98 0.32 3.11
C ALA A 50 -18.96 1.44 2.87
N LYS A 51 -19.39 2.69 2.99
CA LYS A 51 -18.49 3.84 2.84
C LYS A 51 -17.41 3.84 3.92
N GLU A 52 -17.78 3.51 5.15
CA GLU A 52 -16.83 3.42 6.24
C GLU A 52 -15.78 2.34 5.99
N VAL A 53 -16.20 1.19 5.47
CA VAL A 53 -15.27 0.10 5.11
C VAL A 53 -14.28 0.57 4.05
N VAL A 54 -14.74 1.30 3.03
CA VAL A 54 -13.88 1.85 1.99
C VAL A 54 -12.84 2.80 2.59
N GLN A 55 -13.28 3.71 3.44
CA GLN A 55 -12.36 4.69 4.05
C GLN A 55 -11.36 4.04 4.98
N THR A 56 -11.79 3.08 5.78
CA THR A 56 -10.90 2.34 6.68
C THR A 56 -9.85 1.56 5.90
N SER A 57 -10.27 0.90 4.81
CA SER A 57 -9.36 0.15 3.94
C SER A 57 -8.33 1.07 3.29
N MET A 58 -8.77 2.23 2.80
CA MET A 58 -7.89 3.21 2.19
C MET A 58 -6.87 3.73 3.21
N ASN A 59 -7.32 4.06 4.41
CA ASN A 59 -6.45 4.57 5.46
C ASN A 59 -5.39 3.54 5.86
N ALA A 60 -5.78 2.27 5.96
CA ALA A 60 -4.85 1.18 6.26
C ALA A 60 -3.78 1.04 5.18
N ALA A 61 -4.19 1.11 3.90
CA ALA A 61 -3.26 1.05 2.78
C ALA A 61 -2.31 2.25 2.78
N PHE A 62 -2.83 3.46 2.99
CA PHE A 62 -2.03 4.67 3.04
C PHE A 62 -1.00 4.61 4.15
N SER A 63 -1.41 4.19 5.34
CA SER A 63 -0.50 4.03 6.47
C SER A 63 0.65 3.08 6.15
N LYS A 64 0.33 1.96 5.50
CA LYS A 64 1.34 0.97 5.14
C LYS A 64 2.28 1.49 4.06
N ILE A 65 1.75 2.23 3.07
CA ILE A 65 2.56 2.86 2.03
C ILE A 65 3.56 3.84 2.67
N ASP A 66 3.09 4.69 3.57
CA ASP A 66 3.94 5.67 4.22
C ASP A 66 5.06 5.00 5.04
N LYS A 67 4.73 3.92 5.74
CA LYS A 67 5.73 3.15 6.48
C LYS A 67 6.75 2.50 5.55
N ALA A 68 6.29 1.95 4.43
CA ALA A 68 7.16 1.33 3.43
C ALA A 68 8.14 2.34 2.84
N VAL A 69 7.68 3.56 2.58
CA VAL A 69 8.56 4.64 2.11
C VAL A 69 9.55 5.03 3.20
N LYS A 70 9.08 5.17 4.43
CA LYS A 70 9.94 5.55 5.55
C LYS A 70 11.09 4.57 5.78
N VAL A 71 10.83 3.27 5.65
CA VAL A 71 11.89 2.26 5.87
C VAL A 71 12.68 1.94 4.61
N GLY A 72 12.35 2.57 3.48
CA GLY A 72 13.09 2.37 2.24
C GLY A 72 12.63 1.17 1.42
N ALA A 73 11.51 0.54 1.77
CA ALA A 73 10.96 -0.58 0.99
C ALA A 73 10.37 -0.12 -0.33
N LEU A 74 9.88 1.12 -0.38
CA LEU A 74 9.37 1.77 -1.59
C LEU A 74 10.02 3.11 -1.77
N HIS A 75 10.26 3.49 -3.03
CA HIS A 75 10.66 4.84 -3.37
C HIS A 75 9.47 5.78 -3.12
N ARG A 76 9.75 7.01 -2.68
CA ARG A 76 8.70 8.01 -2.40
C ARG A 76 7.76 8.27 -3.57
N ASN A 77 8.29 8.26 -4.79
CA ASN A 77 7.48 8.49 -5.99
C ASN A 77 6.53 7.32 -6.24
N THR A 78 6.99 6.10 -6.02
CA THR A 78 6.14 4.91 -6.12
C THR A 78 5.03 4.97 -5.09
N GLY A 79 5.36 5.33 -3.84
CA GLY A 79 4.37 5.47 -2.78
C GLY A 79 3.33 6.53 -3.11
N ALA A 80 3.76 7.69 -3.58
CA ALA A 80 2.85 8.76 -3.98
C ALA A 80 1.93 8.33 -5.12
N HIS A 81 2.47 7.60 -6.09
CA HIS A 81 1.71 7.09 -7.22
C HIS A 81 0.64 6.09 -6.79
N GLN A 82 1.00 5.17 -5.88
CA GLN A 82 0.05 4.20 -5.36
C GLN A 82 -1.05 4.86 -4.54
N LYS A 83 -0.71 5.86 -3.73
CA LYS A 83 -1.70 6.62 -2.98
C LYS A 83 -2.66 7.35 -3.91
N ALA A 84 -2.13 7.96 -4.98
CA ALA A 84 -2.96 8.66 -5.97
C ALA A 84 -3.94 7.70 -6.66
N ARG A 85 -3.48 6.50 -7.01
CA ARG A 85 -4.35 5.48 -7.63
C ARG A 85 -5.47 5.06 -6.71
N LEU A 86 -5.17 4.79 -5.45
CA LEU A 86 -6.19 4.40 -4.47
C LEU A 86 -7.17 5.53 -4.22
N SER A 87 -6.67 6.75 -4.08
CA SER A 87 -7.50 7.91 -3.87
C SER A 87 -8.47 8.12 -5.04
N ALA A 88 -7.98 7.97 -6.26
CA ALA A 88 -8.82 8.10 -7.46
C ALA A 88 -9.89 7.01 -7.52
N ALA A 89 -9.52 5.76 -7.19
CA ALA A 89 -10.47 4.65 -7.19
C ALA A 89 -11.57 4.85 -6.15
N VAL A 90 -11.20 5.30 -4.95
CA VAL A 90 -12.15 5.58 -3.88
C VAL A 90 -13.09 6.71 -4.28
N LYS A 91 -12.54 7.78 -4.84
CA LYS A 91 -13.33 8.93 -5.27
C LYS A 91 -14.35 8.53 -6.35
N GLN A 92 -13.91 7.75 -7.33
CA GLN A 92 -14.81 7.26 -8.38
C GLN A 92 -15.93 6.38 -7.83
N ALA A 93 -15.62 5.57 -6.81
CA ALA A 93 -16.60 4.68 -6.22
C ALA A 93 -17.64 5.45 -5.39
N ILE A 94 -17.19 6.42 -4.60
CA ILE A 94 -18.03 7.14 -3.64
C ILE A 94 -18.76 8.32 -4.27
N GLU A 95 -18.12 9.01 -5.24
CA GLU A 95 -18.67 10.23 -5.83
C GLU A 95 -18.85 10.13 -7.36
N PRO A 96 -19.46 9.07 -7.89
CA PRO A 96 -19.62 8.97 -9.34
C PRO A 96 -20.53 10.07 -9.91
N ALA A 97 -21.52 10.51 -9.16
CA ALA A 97 -22.43 11.57 -9.60
C ALA A 97 -21.74 12.91 -9.72
N ALA A 98 -20.71 13.16 -8.94
CA ALA A 98 -19.98 14.42 -8.98
C ALA A 98 -19.08 14.53 -10.23
N GLN A 99 -18.89 13.42 -10.94
CA GLN A 99 -18.05 13.36 -12.14
C GLN A 99 -18.84 13.29 -13.43
N ALA A 100 -20.13 13.15 -13.33
CA ALA A 100 -21.00 13.04 -14.49
C ALA A 100 -21.21 14.38 -15.24
#